data_d32975f0a02b2626caa6306782b4ed28
#
_entry.id   d32975f0a02b2626caa6306782b4ed28
#
_cell.length_a   1.000
_cell.length_b   1.000
_cell.length_c   1.000
_cell.angle_alpha   90.00
_cell.angle_beta   90.00
_cell.angle_gamma   90.00
#
_symmetry.space_group_name_H-M   'P 1'
#
loop_
_entity.id
_entity.type
_entity.pdbx_description
1 polymer ?
#
loop_
_entity_poly.entity_id
_entity_poly.type
_entity_poly.pdbx_seq_one_letter_code
_entity_poly.pdbx_strand_id
1 'polypeptide(L)'
;PEVINGINEDNNTSVADVFEVFKANAEILQSMDDEYFSQRAEDLLSVGKHLINTMQGITSSVELENNSIIVAVDLTPADTSSMNMSYINGIILKEGGTTSHAVIVAKNLGIPCIIGIGEEINIIKNKDAISIDGETGEININPDDKTIKEINERSKMQEEIVSAFTQDIYEASDLEFRVNVGSNEEINSFDHPFLNSIGLFRSE
;
A
#
# COMPACT_ATOMS: atom_id res chain seq x y z
N PRO A 1 -8.28 -8.90 26.78
CA PRO A 1 -8.48 -9.37 28.16
C PRO A 1 -7.16 -9.76 28.83
N GLU A 2 -6.27 -10.52 28.15
CA GLU A 2 -5.00 -11.01 28.74
C GLU A 2 -4.02 -9.88 29.08
N VAL A 3 -3.88 -8.88 28.23
CA VAL A 3 -3.07 -7.67 28.51
C VAL A 3 -3.62 -6.92 29.71
N ILE A 4 -4.93 -6.77 29.83
CA ILE A 4 -5.59 -6.11 30.97
C ILE A 4 -5.38 -6.91 32.26
N ASN A 5 -5.36 -8.24 32.20
CA ASN A 5 -5.10 -9.08 33.36
C ASN A 5 -3.64 -8.94 33.83
N GLY A 6 -2.67 -8.93 32.92
CA GLY A 6 -1.26 -8.66 33.27
C GLY A 6 -1.06 -7.30 33.94
N ILE A 7 -1.73 -6.25 33.44
CA ILE A 7 -1.70 -4.91 34.07
C ILE A 7 -2.24 -4.93 35.51
N ASN A 8 -3.28 -5.72 35.76
CA ASN A 8 -3.93 -5.74 37.07
C ASN A 8 -3.15 -6.55 38.13
N GLU A 9 -2.32 -7.52 37.72
CA GLU A 9 -1.54 -8.34 38.66
C GLU A 9 -0.31 -7.63 39.20
N ASP A 10 0.41 -6.85 38.37
CA ASP A 10 1.69 -6.26 38.76
C ASP A 10 1.71 -4.71 38.81
N ASN A 11 0.63 -4.06 38.40
CA ASN A 11 0.55 -2.58 38.31
C ASN A 11 1.66 -1.94 37.44
N ASN A 12 2.34 -2.72 36.63
CA ASN A 12 3.52 -2.31 35.86
C ASN A 12 3.51 -2.96 34.46
N THR A 13 2.68 -2.42 33.56
CA THR A 13 2.67 -2.92 32.17
C THR A 13 3.95 -2.51 31.48
N SER A 14 4.84 -3.45 31.33
CA SER A 14 6.00 -3.24 30.49
C SER A 14 5.65 -3.44 29.01
N VAL A 15 6.37 -2.77 28.14
CA VAL A 15 6.32 -3.00 26.68
C VAL A 15 6.59 -4.48 26.37
N ALA A 16 7.40 -5.15 27.19
CA ALA A 16 7.71 -6.57 27.08
C ALA A 16 6.47 -7.45 27.27
N ASP A 17 5.60 -7.14 28.25
CA ASP A 17 4.39 -7.93 28.52
C ASP A 17 3.42 -7.87 27.34
N VAL A 18 3.27 -6.69 26.73
CA VAL A 18 2.46 -6.52 25.52
C VAL A 18 3.04 -7.36 24.39
N PHE A 19 4.35 -7.30 24.15
CA PHE A 19 5.01 -8.06 23.11
C PHE A 19 4.82 -9.57 23.29
N GLU A 20 5.02 -10.09 24.50
CA GLU A 20 4.89 -11.53 24.78
C GLU A 20 3.45 -12.04 24.54
N VAL A 21 2.43 -11.25 24.91
CA VAL A 21 1.03 -11.63 24.63
C VAL A 21 0.75 -11.71 23.14
N PHE A 22 1.17 -10.73 22.34
CA PHE A 22 0.96 -10.76 20.91
C PHE A 22 1.74 -11.89 20.25
N LYS A 23 2.99 -12.12 20.68
CA LYS A 23 3.84 -13.20 20.18
C LYS A 23 3.24 -14.58 20.47
N ALA A 24 2.82 -14.85 21.70
CA ALA A 24 2.21 -16.12 22.09
C ALA A 24 0.95 -16.44 21.26
N ASN A 25 0.08 -15.45 21.05
CA ASN A 25 -1.11 -15.64 20.23
C ASN A 25 -0.77 -15.82 18.73
N ALA A 26 0.25 -15.15 18.21
CA ALA A 26 0.73 -15.35 16.85
C ALA A 26 1.32 -16.76 16.64
N GLU A 27 2.10 -17.27 17.60
CA GLU A 27 2.63 -18.64 17.58
C GLU A 27 1.52 -19.70 17.56
N ILE A 28 0.41 -19.48 18.27
CA ILE A 28 -0.77 -20.36 18.22
C ILE A 28 -1.34 -20.38 16.80
N LEU A 29 -1.52 -19.23 16.16
CA LEU A 29 -2.03 -19.17 14.78
C LEU A 29 -1.09 -19.82 13.78
N GLN A 30 0.22 -19.60 13.90
CA GLN A 30 1.22 -20.24 13.05
C GLN A 30 1.26 -21.77 13.21
N SER A 31 0.93 -22.29 14.41
CA SER A 31 0.92 -23.72 14.68
C SER A 31 -0.24 -24.47 13.99
N MET A 32 -1.20 -23.75 13.40
CA MET A 32 -2.36 -24.35 12.74
C MET A 32 -2.07 -24.88 11.32
N ASP A 33 -0.83 -24.75 10.83
CA ASP A 33 -0.34 -25.27 9.54
C ASP A 33 -1.26 -24.94 8.34
N ASP A 34 -1.77 -23.72 8.33
CA ASP A 34 -2.67 -23.16 7.32
C ASP A 34 -2.19 -21.78 6.92
N GLU A 35 -2.08 -21.51 5.62
CA GLU A 35 -1.57 -20.26 5.07
C GLU A 35 -2.41 -19.05 5.52
N TYR A 36 -3.73 -19.21 5.63
CA TYR A 36 -4.63 -18.17 6.12
C TYR A 36 -4.30 -17.77 7.56
N PHE A 37 -4.09 -18.75 8.46
CA PHE A 37 -3.75 -18.46 9.86
C PHE A 37 -2.33 -17.92 10.00
N SER A 38 -1.39 -18.32 9.15
CA SER A 38 -0.05 -17.75 9.10
C SER A 38 -0.08 -16.27 8.77
N GLN A 39 -0.87 -15.83 7.78
CA GLN A 39 -1.06 -14.42 7.46
C GLN A 39 -1.69 -13.65 8.63
N ARG A 40 -2.68 -14.23 9.31
CA ARG A 40 -3.30 -13.61 10.50
C ARG A 40 -2.35 -13.49 11.68
N ALA A 41 -1.37 -14.39 11.81
CA ALA A 41 -0.32 -14.26 12.81
C ALA A 41 0.58 -13.05 12.55
N GLU A 42 0.93 -12.78 11.29
CA GLU A 42 1.69 -11.61 10.89
C GLU A 42 0.92 -10.30 11.14
N ASP A 43 -0.37 -10.27 10.80
CA ASP A 43 -1.26 -9.15 11.10
C ASP A 43 -1.28 -8.84 12.60
N LEU A 44 -1.38 -9.89 13.43
CA LEU A 44 -1.42 -9.76 14.88
C LEU A 44 -0.11 -9.20 15.45
N LEU A 45 1.03 -9.65 14.96
CA LEU A 45 2.34 -9.12 15.34
C LEU A 45 2.50 -7.65 14.94
N SER A 46 2.01 -7.27 13.78
CA SER A 46 2.03 -5.88 13.29
C SER A 46 1.21 -4.95 14.20
N VAL A 47 0.01 -5.38 14.61
CA VAL A 47 -0.82 -4.64 15.57
C VAL A 47 -0.12 -4.51 16.92
N GLY A 48 0.51 -5.58 17.41
CA GLY A 48 1.31 -5.56 18.64
C GLY A 48 2.45 -4.54 18.59
N LYS A 49 3.19 -4.53 17.49
CA LYS A 49 4.29 -3.59 17.25
C LYS A 49 3.79 -2.14 17.19
N HIS A 50 2.65 -1.89 16.53
CA HIS A 50 2.05 -0.56 16.48
C HIS A 50 1.63 -0.07 17.87
N LEU A 51 1.02 -0.93 18.69
CA LEU A 51 0.65 -0.62 20.06
C LEU A 51 1.88 -0.28 20.89
N ILE A 52 2.95 -1.07 20.80
CA ILE A 52 4.21 -0.84 21.49
C ILE A 52 4.81 0.52 21.11
N ASN A 53 4.89 0.83 19.82
CA ASN A 53 5.38 2.12 19.33
C ASN A 53 4.56 3.28 19.91
N THR A 54 3.24 3.13 19.94
CA THR A 54 2.32 4.13 20.50
C THR A 54 2.56 4.31 22.02
N MET A 55 2.74 3.22 22.77
CA MET A 55 3.05 3.26 24.19
C MET A 55 4.40 3.95 24.50
N GLN A 56 5.36 3.79 23.62
CA GLN A 56 6.68 4.42 23.74
C GLN A 56 6.72 5.86 23.24
N GLY A 57 5.60 6.38 22.72
CA GLY A 57 5.55 7.70 22.09
C GLY A 57 6.33 7.78 20.78
N ILE A 58 6.68 6.62 20.21
CA ILE A 58 7.29 6.53 18.89
C ILE A 58 6.16 6.70 17.88
N THR A 59 5.85 7.93 17.55
CA THR A 59 4.99 8.23 16.40
C THR A 59 5.85 8.13 15.15
N SER A 60 5.72 7.05 14.42
CA SER A 60 6.22 6.95 13.06
C SER A 60 5.35 7.77 12.12
N SER A 61 5.22 9.08 12.40
CA SER A 61 4.69 9.99 11.40
C SER A 61 5.79 10.19 10.37
N VAL A 62 5.74 9.40 9.31
CA VAL A 62 6.53 9.70 8.11
C VAL A 62 5.97 11.01 7.57
N GLU A 63 6.75 12.09 7.67
CA GLU A 63 6.39 13.35 7.01
C GLU A 63 6.50 13.12 5.50
N LEU A 64 5.34 12.88 4.89
CA LEU A 64 5.23 12.74 3.44
C LEU A 64 5.09 14.14 2.82
N GLU A 65 5.89 14.40 1.81
CA GLU A 65 5.70 15.53 0.90
C GLU A 65 4.81 15.10 -0.27
N ASN A 66 4.18 16.05 -0.95
CA ASN A 66 3.42 15.75 -2.16
C ASN A 66 4.31 15.04 -3.20
N ASN A 67 3.75 14.03 -3.86
CA ASN A 67 4.44 13.20 -4.86
C ASN A 67 5.56 12.33 -4.27
N SER A 68 5.41 11.84 -3.04
CA SER A 68 6.37 10.93 -2.43
C SER A 68 6.26 9.50 -2.99
N ILE A 69 7.40 8.84 -3.09
CA ILE A 69 7.49 7.39 -3.33
C ILE A 69 7.91 6.73 -2.03
N ILE A 70 7.11 5.77 -1.55
CA ILE A 70 7.42 4.98 -0.37
C ILE A 70 8.42 3.90 -0.74
N VAL A 71 9.51 3.83 0.04
CA VAL A 71 10.54 2.79 -0.10
C VAL A 71 10.66 2.08 1.25
N ALA A 72 10.30 0.79 1.30
CA ALA A 72 10.26 0.03 2.54
C ALA A 72 10.62 -1.44 2.34
N VAL A 73 10.91 -2.15 3.43
CA VAL A 73 11.09 -3.60 3.37
C VAL A 73 9.76 -4.27 3.06
N ASP A 74 8.72 -3.88 3.77
CA ASP A 74 7.32 -4.27 3.59
C ASP A 74 6.42 -3.13 4.06
N LEU A 75 5.13 -3.17 3.75
CA LEU A 75 4.15 -2.16 4.12
C LEU A 75 2.92 -2.83 4.73
N THR A 76 2.73 -2.62 6.01
CA THR A 76 1.63 -3.21 6.77
C THR A 76 0.37 -2.34 6.76
N PRO A 77 -0.81 -2.91 7.10
CA PRO A 77 -2.03 -2.12 7.30
C PRO A 77 -1.89 -0.99 8.33
N ALA A 78 -1.10 -1.23 9.38
CA ALA A 78 -0.84 -0.22 10.40
C ALA A 78 -0.03 0.97 9.85
N ASP A 79 0.96 0.69 9.00
CA ASP A 79 1.77 1.73 8.35
C ASP A 79 0.90 2.59 7.44
N THR A 80 0.10 1.97 6.57
CA THR A 80 -0.78 2.69 5.63
C THR A 80 -1.86 3.51 6.33
N SER A 81 -2.39 3.03 7.47
CA SER A 81 -3.40 3.75 8.25
C SER A 81 -2.87 5.04 8.89
N SER A 82 -1.56 5.14 9.10
CA SER A 82 -0.90 6.30 9.68
C SER A 82 -0.45 7.34 8.65
N MET A 83 -0.47 6.99 7.36
CA MET A 83 0.02 7.83 6.26
C MET A 83 -1.10 8.59 5.56
N ASN A 84 -0.80 9.78 5.07
CA ASN A 84 -1.69 10.45 4.14
C ASN A 84 -1.46 9.91 2.72
N MET A 85 -2.33 8.99 2.32
CA MET A 85 -2.20 8.26 1.05
C MET A 85 -2.29 9.17 -0.18
N SER A 86 -2.90 10.37 -0.06
CA SER A 86 -2.99 11.33 -1.18
C SER A 86 -1.64 11.94 -1.59
N TYR A 87 -0.60 11.79 -0.77
CA TYR A 87 0.75 12.27 -1.07
C TYR A 87 1.63 11.22 -1.74
N ILE A 88 1.14 9.98 -1.85
CA ILE A 88 1.92 8.85 -2.34
C ILE A 88 1.66 8.65 -3.83
N ASN A 89 2.73 8.70 -4.62
CA ASN A 89 2.69 8.50 -6.08
C ASN A 89 3.34 7.18 -6.51
N GLY A 90 3.80 6.37 -5.57
CA GLY A 90 4.34 5.06 -5.88
C GLY A 90 4.90 4.34 -4.67
N ILE A 91 5.06 3.03 -4.80
CA ILE A 91 5.54 2.15 -3.74
C ILE A 91 6.64 1.25 -4.27
N ILE A 92 7.75 1.14 -3.54
CA ILE A 92 8.86 0.23 -3.81
C ILE A 92 9.09 -0.62 -2.56
N LEU A 93 9.03 -1.94 -2.68
CA LEU A 93 9.26 -2.85 -1.57
C LEU A 93 10.42 -3.80 -1.83
N LYS A 94 11.23 -4.03 -0.79
CA LYS A 94 12.28 -5.03 -0.79
C LYS A 94 11.72 -6.43 -0.97
N GLU A 95 10.68 -6.74 -0.23
CA GLU A 95 9.99 -8.03 -0.16
C GLU A 95 8.53 -7.88 -0.58
N GLY A 96 7.79 -8.97 -0.58
CA GLY A 96 6.36 -8.96 -0.81
C GLY A 96 5.92 -9.81 -1.99
N GLY A 97 4.68 -10.25 -1.93
CA GLY A 97 3.99 -11.00 -2.98
C GLY A 97 2.93 -10.16 -3.69
N THR A 98 2.46 -10.65 -4.81
CA THR A 98 1.43 -9.97 -5.64
C THR A 98 0.08 -9.80 -4.94
N THR A 99 -0.13 -10.49 -3.81
CA THR A 99 -1.32 -10.43 -2.96
C THR A 99 -1.08 -9.67 -1.65
N SER A 100 0.10 -9.03 -1.48
CA SER A 100 0.41 -8.27 -0.28
C SER A 100 -0.51 -7.05 -0.12
N HIS A 101 -0.67 -6.59 1.12
CA HIS A 101 -1.47 -5.41 1.45
C HIS A 101 -1.03 -4.18 0.63
N ALA A 102 0.27 -3.96 0.49
CA ALA A 102 0.81 -2.84 -0.28
C ALA A 102 0.37 -2.85 -1.75
N VAL A 103 0.33 -4.02 -2.39
CA VAL A 103 -0.14 -4.16 -3.78
C VAL A 103 -1.62 -3.84 -3.90
N ILE A 104 -2.44 -4.28 -2.93
CA ILE A 104 -3.88 -3.96 -2.90
C ILE A 104 -4.07 -2.44 -2.75
N VAL A 105 -3.35 -1.82 -1.83
CA VAL A 105 -3.39 -0.36 -1.63
C VAL A 105 -2.96 0.40 -2.89
N ALA A 106 -1.83 0.02 -3.50
CA ALA A 106 -1.36 0.66 -4.73
C ALA A 106 -2.37 0.56 -5.88
N LYS A 107 -3.01 -0.61 -6.04
CA LYS A 107 -4.08 -0.81 -7.03
C LYS A 107 -5.28 0.08 -6.77
N ASN A 108 -5.70 0.21 -5.51
CA ASN A 108 -6.83 1.06 -5.14
C ASN A 108 -6.54 2.54 -5.38
N LEU A 109 -5.29 2.96 -5.18
CA LEU A 109 -4.83 4.33 -5.44
C LEU A 109 -4.51 4.60 -6.93
N GLY A 110 -4.44 3.57 -7.77
CA GLY A 110 -4.02 3.69 -9.16
C GLY A 110 -2.56 4.12 -9.33
N ILE A 111 -1.69 3.79 -8.36
CA ILE A 111 -0.27 4.17 -8.38
C ILE A 111 0.63 2.96 -8.68
N PRO A 112 1.81 3.18 -9.30
CA PRO A 112 2.77 2.11 -9.56
C PRO A 112 3.30 1.50 -8.27
N CYS A 113 3.48 0.17 -8.27
CA CYS A 113 4.03 -0.59 -7.16
C CYS A 113 5.04 -1.61 -7.67
N ILE A 114 6.28 -1.51 -7.22
CA ILE A 114 7.36 -2.45 -7.53
C ILE A 114 7.73 -3.20 -6.26
N ILE A 115 7.72 -4.53 -6.32
CA ILE A 115 7.98 -5.42 -5.18
C ILE A 115 9.12 -6.38 -5.47
N GLY A 116 9.78 -6.88 -4.43
CA GLY A 116 10.79 -7.93 -4.57
C GLY A 116 12.12 -7.44 -5.12
N ILE A 117 12.48 -6.15 -4.95
CA ILE A 117 13.75 -5.61 -5.44
C ILE A 117 14.97 -6.09 -4.64
N GLY A 118 14.77 -6.80 -3.53
CA GLY A 118 15.86 -7.38 -2.75
C GLY A 118 16.79 -6.34 -2.13
N GLU A 119 18.09 -6.67 -2.14
CA GLU A 119 19.11 -5.81 -1.51
C GLU A 119 19.39 -4.51 -2.27
N GLU A 120 18.94 -4.39 -3.52
CA GLU A 120 19.07 -3.16 -4.32
C GLU A 120 18.32 -1.98 -3.69
N ILE A 121 17.36 -2.23 -2.80
CA ILE A 121 16.69 -1.17 -2.03
C ILE A 121 17.67 -0.28 -1.25
N ASN A 122 18.81 -0.83 -0.84
CA ASN A 122 19.79 -0.13 -0.01
C ASN A 122 20.55 0.99 -0.74
N ILE A 123 20.47 1.05 -2.07
CA ILE A 123 21.08 2.14 -2.86
C ILE A 123 20.21 3.40 -2.84
N ILE A 124 18.92 3.26 -2.56
CA ILE A 124 17.97 4.36 -2.51
C ILE A 124 18.11 5.09 -1.17
N LYS A 125 18.24 6.39 -1.22
CA LYS A 125 18.37 7.24 -0.03
C LYS A 125 17.12 8.08 0.16
N ASN A 126 16.83 8.42 1.40
CA ASN A 126 15.75 9.35 1.69
C ASN A 126 15.97 10.70 0.97
N LYS A 127 14.92 11.19 0.31
CA LYS A 127 14.90 12.40 -0.54
C LYS A 127 15.60 12.30 -1.90
N ASP A 128 15.99 11.11 -2.34
CA ASP A 128 16.35 10.91 -3.72
C ASP A 128 15.15 11.21 -4.63
N ALA A 129 15.38 11.84 -5.76
CA ALA A 129 14.39 11.93 -6.82
C ALA A 129 14.29 10.57 -7.51
N ILE A 130 13.07 9.99 -7.55
CA ILE A 130 12.87 8.66 -8.11
C ILE A 130 11.73 8.69 -9.12
N SER A 131 11.92 8.01 -10.24
CA SER A 131 10.82 7.63 -11.12
C SER A 131 10.69 6.11 -11.16
N ILE A 132 9.46 5.64 -11.21
CA ILE A 132 9.15 4.21 -11.27
C ILE A 132 8.13 3.95 -12.38
N ASP A 133 8.29 2.80 -13.03
CA ASP A 133 7.36 2.27 -14.02
C ASP A 133 6.86 0.90 -13.51
N GLY A 134 5.59 0.84 -13.14
CA GLY A 134 4.98 -0.38 -12.59
C GLY A 134 4.72 -1.47 -13.64
N GLU A 135 4.76 -1.16 -14.94
CA GLU A 135 4.59 -2.14 -16.00
C GLU A 135 5.90 -2.85 -16.33
N THR A 136 6.99 -2.07 -16.42
CA THR A 136 8.32 -2.60 -16.78
C THR A 136 9.15 -3.01 -15.56
N GLY A 137 8.80 -2.50 -14.37
CA GLY A 137 9.60 -2.67 -13.16
C GLY A 137 10.85 -1.76 -13.13
N GLU A 138 10.93 -0.76 -13.99
CA GLU A 138 12.06 0.15 -14.08
C GLU A 138 12.05 1.16 -12.93
N ILE A 139 13.21 1.34 -12.28
CA ILE A 139 13.43 2.32 -11.22
C ILE A 139 14.62 3.20 -11.62
N ASN A 140 14.39 4.50 -11.75
CA ASN A 140 15.44 5.48 -12.04
C ASN A 140 15.67 6.35 -10.80
N ILE A 141 16.88 6.32 -10.26
CA ILE A 141 17.31 7.11 -9.10
C ILE A 141 18.04 8.36 -9.59
N ASN A 142 17.57 9.53 -9.16
CA ASN A 142 18.10 10.84 -9.56
C ASN A 142 18.20 10.97 -11.10
N PRO A 143 17.08 10.73 -11.84
CA PRO A 143 17.08 10.79 -13.30
C PRO A 143 17.49 12.17 -13.80
N ASP A 144 18.21 12.23 -14.91
CA ASP A 144 18.54 13.49 -15.55
C ASP A 144 17.32 14.11 -16.28
N ASP A 145 17.42 15.38 -16.64
CA ASP A 145 16.33 16.12 -17.30
C ASP A 145 15.86 15.46 -18.61
N LYS A 146 16.74 14.75 -19.28
CA LYS A 146 16.42 14.05 -20.53
C LYS A 146 15.56 12.83 -20.23
N THR A 147 15.95 12.02 -19.26
CA THR A 147 15.20 10.85 -18.79
C THR A 147 13.81 11.25 -18.29
N ILE A 148 13.71 12.35 -17.49
CA ILE A 148 12.44 12.88 -17.02
C ILE A 148 11.51 13.26 -18.19
N LYS A 149 12.03 13.91 -19.22
CA LYS A 149 11.23 14.26 -20.40
C LYS A 149 10.73 13.03 -21.14
N GLU A 150 11.60 12.06 -21.37
CA GLU A 150 11.23 10.80 -22.05
C GLU A 150 10.14 10.03 -21.29
N ILE A 151 10.24 9.98 -19.98
CA ILE A 151 9.22 9.35 -19.12
C ILE A 151 7.88 10.11 -19.22
N ASN A 152 7.90 11.43 -19.07
CA ASN A 152 6.69 12.24 -19.14
C ASN A 152 6.01 12.18 -20.53
N GLU A 153 6.78 12.14 -21.61
CA GLU A 153 6.25 12.00 -22.96
C GLU A 153 5.60 10.62 -23.15
N ARG A 154 6.22 9.55 -22.62
CA ARG A 154 5.67 8.18 -22.67
C ARG A 154 4.37 8.09 -21.90
N SER A 155 4.32 8.61 -20.67
CA SER A 155 3.11 8.63 -19.84
C SER A 155 1.95 9.36 -20.51
N LYS A 156 2.21 10.54 -21.08
CA LYS A 156 1.19 11.30 -21.81
C LYS A 156 0.66 10.54 -23.03
N MET A 157 1.55 9.94 -23.81
CA MET A 157 1.15 9.16 -24.98
C MET A 157 0.28 7.97 -24.58
N GLN A 158 0.60 7.33 -23.46
CA GLN A 158 -0.18 6.19 -22.93
C GLN A 158 -1.57 6.62 -22.44
N GLU A 159 -1.66 7.75 -21.73
CA GLU A 159 -2.95 8.34 -21.32
C GLU A 159 -3.82 8.69 -22.53
N GLU A 160 -3.24 9.30 -23.56
CA GLU A 160 -3.96 9.65 -24.80
C GLU A 160 -4.47 8.39 -25.53
N ILE A 161 -3.66 7.33 -25.62
CA ILE A 161 -4.06 6.06 -26.23
C ILE A 161 -5.20 5.41 -25.44
N VAL A 162 -5.08 5.33 -24.11
CA VAL A 162 -6.11 4.74 -23.24
C VAL A 162 -7.42 5.53 -23.34
N SER A 163 -7.34 6.85 -23.32
CA SER A 163 -8.52 7.73 -23.44
C SER A 163 -9.22 7.55 -24.79
N ALA A 164 -8.49 7.60 -25.90
CA ALA A 164 -9.02 7.40 -27.24
C ALA A 164 -9.64 6.00 -27.40
N PHE A 165 -8.93 4.96 -26.93
CA PHE A 165 -9.41 3.58 -27.02
C PHE A 165 -10.70 3.36 -26.22
N THR A 166 -10.82 3.96 -25.05
CA THR A 166 -12.02 3.84 -24.21
C THR A 166 -13.24 4.48 -24.89
N GLN A 167 -13.07 5.64 -25.51
CA GLN A 167 -14.13 6.35 -26.22
C GLN A 167 -14.61 5.56 -27.45
N ASP A 168 -13.67 5.09 -28.29
CA ASP A 168 -13.99 4.33 -29.50
C ASP A 168 -14.73 3.02 -29.19
N ILE A 169 -14.32 2.31 -28.13
CA ILE A 169 -15.00 1.08 -27.70
C ILE A 169 -16.42 1.39 -27.21
N TYR A 170 -16.59 2.43 -26.43
CA TYR A 170 -17.89 2.82 -25.91
C TYR A 170 -18.85 3.20 -27.03
N GLU A 171 -18.42 4.02 -28.00
CA GLU A 171 -19.24 4.47 -29.13
C GLU A 171 -19.57 3.34 -30.10
N ALA A 172 -18.70 2.34 -30.22
CA ALA A 172 -18.87 1.20 -31.13
C ALA A 172 -19.63 0.02 -30.50
N SER A 173 -19.94 0.05 -29.21
CA SER A 173 -20.55 -1.09 -28.52
C SER A 173 -21.91 -0.77 -27.92
N ASP A 174 -22.85 -1.72 -28.03
CA ASP A 174 -24.13 -1.72 -27.29
C ASP A 174 -23.96 -2.24 -25.82
N LEU A 175 -22.73 -2.21 -25.30
CA LEU A 175 -22.42 -2.73 -23.98
C LEU A 175 -22.62 -1.66 -22.90
N GLU A 176 -23.22 -2.06 -21.79
CA GLU A 176 -23.30 -1.23 -20.58
C GLU A 176 -22.03 -1.41 -19.74
N PHE A 177 -21.28 -0.33 -19.56
CA PHE A 177 -20.07 -0.33 -18.74
C PHE A 177 -20.40 0.05 -17.31
N ARG A 178 -19.92 -0.75 -16.34
CA ARG A 178 -20.12 -0.55 -14.92
C ARG A 178 -18.78 -0.58 -14.20
N VAL A 179 -18.65 0.27 -13.18
CA VAL A 179 -17.44 0.39 -12.36
C VAL A 179 -17.55 -0.44 -11.10
N ASN A 180 -16.47 -1.09 -10.69
CA ASN A 180 -16.33 -1.66 -9.36
C ASN A 180 -15.62 -0.63 -8.48
N VAL A 181 -16.20 -0.28 -7.35
CA VAL A 181 -15.68 0.71 -6.40
C VAL A 181 -15.56 0.14 -5.00
N GLY A 182 -14.52 0.56 -4.25
CA GLY A 182 -14.26 0.14 -2.87
C GLY A 182 -14.48 1.26 -1.85
N SER A 183 -14.53 2.53 -2.28
CA SER A 183 -14.69 3.65 -1.36
C SER A 183 -15.52 4.80 -1.96
N ASN A 184 -15.97 5.71 -1.09
CA ASN A 184 -16.67 6.93 -1.53
C ASN A 184 -15.73 7.89 -2.27
N GLU A 185 -14.44 7.89 -1.93
CA GLU A 185 -13.43 8.69 -2.60
C GLU A 185 -13.26 8.25 -4.05
N GLU A 186 -13.25 6.93 -4.30
CA GLU A 186 -13.21 6.39 -5.66
C GLU A 186 -14.43 6.81 -6.47
N ILE A 187 -15.63 6.78 -5.91
CA ILE A 187 -16.84 7.23 -6.61
C ILE A 187 -16.69 8.68 -7.09
N ASN A 188 -16.13 9.54 -6.24
CA ASN A 188 -15.95 10.96 -6.56
C ASN A 188 -14.80 11.22 -7.55
N SER A 189 -13.86 10.30 -7.68
CA SER A 189 -12.75 10.40 -8.64
C SER A 189 -13.12 9.94 -10.06
N PHE A 190 -14.23 9.22 -10.22
CA PHE A 190 -14.73 8.79 -11.52
C PHE A 190 -15.51 9.90 -12.23
N ASP A 191 -14.79 10.78 -12.90
CA ASP A 191 -15.37 11.75 -13.84
C ASP A 191 -15.27 11.20 -15.28
N HIS A 192 -15.98 10.09 -15.54
CA HIS A 192 -16.02 9.48 -16.85
C HIS A 192 -17.44 9.57 -17.42
N PRO A 193 -17.62 10.24 -18.57
CA PRO A 193 -18.96 10.46 -19.16
C PRO A 193 -19.69 9.16 -19.54
N PHE A 194 -18.96 8.04 -19.62
CA PHE A 194 -19.50 6.73 -20.04
C PHE A 194 -19.78 5.78 -18.85
N LEU A 195 -19.37 6.13 -17.65
CA LEU A 195 -19.51 5.31 -16.45
C LEU A 195 -20.58 5.91 -15.55
N ASN A 196 -21.82 5.49 -15.74
CA ASN A 196 -22.98 6.03 -15.04
C ASN A 196 -23.64 5.01 -14.09
N SER A 197 -23.02 3.86 -13.88
CA SER A 197 -23.53 2.83 -12.98
C SER A 197 -22.42 2.07 -12.26
N ILE A 198 -22.69 1.66 -11.01
CA ILE A 198 -21.79 0.84 -10.20
C ILE A 198 -22.15 -0.62 -10.42
N GLY A 199 -21.17 -1.44 -10.82
CA GLY A 199 -21.31 -2.88 -11.01
C GLY A 199 -21.18 -3.64 -9.68
N LEU A 200 -20.18 -3.29 -8.89
CA LEU A 200 -19.90 -3.87 -7.58
C LEU A 200 -19.35 -2.80 -6.65
N PHE A 201 -19.93 -2.74 -5.45
CA PHE A 201 -19.36 -1.98 -4.33
C PHE A 201 -18.73 -2.97 -3.35
N ARG A 202 -17.43 -2.80 -3.06
CA ARG A 202 -16.70 -3.58 -2.06
C ARG A 202 -16.59 -2.75 -0.79
N SER A 203 -17.12 -3.26 0.31
CA SER A 203 -17.13 -2.61 1.62
C SER A 203 -16.21 -3.33 2.62
N GLU A 204 -15.13 -3.93 2.15
CA GLU A 204 -14.17 -4.67 2.99
C GLU A 204 -13.20 -3.73 3.68
#